data_ab2cd493ee54a32dfb171018a037511b
#
_entry.id   ab2cd493ee54a32dfb171018a037511b
#
_cell.length_a   1.000
_cell.length_b   1.000
_cell.length_c   1.000
_cell.angle_alpha   90.00
_cell.angle_beta   90.00
_cell.angle_gamma   90.00
#
_symmetry.space_group_name_H-M   'P 1'
#
loop_
_entity.id
_entity.type
_entity.pdbx_description
1 polymer ?
#
loop_
_entity_poly.entity_id
_entity_poly.type
_entity_poly.pdbx_seq_one_letter_code
_entity_poly.pdbx_strand_id
1 'polypeptide(L)'
;MPIRQLIEGNPVLVVVDIQGGPPDPSSEATMPFMPGYQGRMDRAPELVEAARAAGIPIVLFQEVHRRDMVDFGRELDGSEGVHLLEGDEGTAIAPALGVLPHDYVISKRMYSCFFGTDFVILLSGLDADTLILIGGHT
;
A
#
# COMPACT_ATOMS: atom_id res chain seq x y z
N MET A 1 -13.49 -10.92 -30.92
CA MET A 1 -12.11 -11.03 -30.43
C MET A 1 -12.10 -11.80 -29.12
N PRO A 2 -11.23 -12.78 -28.97
CA PRO A 2 -11.07 -13.41 -27.66
C PRO A 2 -10.59 -12.35 -26.66
N ILE A 3 -11.20 -12.30 -25.48
CA ILE A 3 -10.74 -11.47 -24.37
C ILE A 3 -9.35 -11.99 -24.03
N ARG A 4 -8.34 -11.14 -24.23
CA ARG A 4 -6.96 -11.48 -23.83
C ARG A 4 -6.92 -11.60 -22.32
N GLN A 5 -6.48 -12.73 -21.82
CA GLN A 5 -6.22 -12.87 -20.40
C GLN A 5 -5.08 -11.89 -20.01
N LEU A 6 -5.41 -10.95 -19.13
CA LEU A 6 -4.46 -9.91 -18.70
C LEU A 6 -3.60 -10.36 -17.52
N ILE A 7 -4.09 -11.32 -16.75
CA ILE A 7 -3.42 -11.85 -15.57
C ILE A 7 -3.16 -13.32 -15.84
N GLU A 8 -1.90 -13.69 -15.79
CA GLU A 8 -1.43 -15.05 -16.01
C GLU A 8 -0.59 -15.51 -14.81
N GLY A 9 -0.39 -16.82 -14.68
CA GLY A 9 0.46 -17.40 -13.64
C GLY A 9 -0.10 -17.30 -12.23
N ASN A 10 0.77 -17.05 -11.27
CA ASN A 10 0.47 -16.94 -9.84
C ASN A 10 0.48 -15.46 -9.40
N PRO A 11 -0.65 -14.74 -9.55
CA PRO A 11 -0.72 -13.33 -9.23
C PRO A 11 -0.79 -13.08 -7.72
N VAL A 12 -0.26 -11.93 -7.30
CA VAL A 12 -0.43 -11.35 -5.97
C VAL A 12 -0.94 -9.91 -6.13
N LEU A 13 -1.98 -9.54 -5.39
CA LEU A 13 -2.41 -8.15 -5.29
C LEU A 13 -1.57 -7.44 -4.22
N VAL A 14 -0.89 -6.38 -4.63
CA VAL A 14 -0.04 -5.55 -3.77
C VAL A 14 -0.69 -4.18 -3.60
N VAL A 15 -1.09 -3.89 -2.37
CA VAL A 15 -1.74 -2.63 -1.99
C VAL A 15 -0.70 -1.76 -1.29
N VAL A 16 -0.32 -0.65 -1.92
CA VAL A 16 0.78 0.18 -1.46
C VAL A 16 0.27 1.45 -0.78
N ASP A 17 0.56 1.58 0.53
CA ASP A 17 0.38 2.78 1.34
C ASP A 17 -1.04 3.38 1.31
N ILE A 18 -2.07 2.53 1.28
CA ILE A 18 -3.45 2.96 1.49
C ILE A 18 -3.75 2.89 2.99
N GLN A 19 -3.49 4.00 3.66
CA GLN A 19 -3.47 4.12 5.12
C GLN A 19 -4.41 5.22 5.62
N GLY A 20 -4.77 5.15 6.90
CA GLY A 20 -5.62 6.14 7.56
C GLY A 20 -7.04 6.20 7.04
N GLY A 21 -7.71 7.27 7.43
CA GLY A 21 -9.03 7.64 6.91
C GLY A 21 -8.92 8.63 5.76
N PRO A 22 -10.05 9.13 5.25
CA PRO A 22 -10.04 10.22 4.30
C PRO A 22 -9.27 11.41 4.89
N PRO A 23 -8.48 12.14 4.08
CA PRO A 23 -7.74 13.29 4.58
C PRO A 23 -8.71 14.29 5.21
N ASP A 24 -8.40 14.75 6.41
CA ASP A 24 -9.13 15.84 7.05
C ASP A 24 -8.87 17.13 6.25
N PRO A 25 -9.90 17.73 5.64
CA PRO A 25 -9.71 18.96 4.86
C PRO A 25 -9.18 20.13 5.69
N SER A 26 -9.27 20.05 7.02
CA SER A 26 -8.74 21.05 7.95
C SER A 26 -7.31 20.77 8.37
N SER A 27 -6.79 19.59 8.11
CA SER A 27 -5.37 19.30 8.36
C SER A 27 -4.52 20.03 7.32
N GLU A 28 -3.47 20.71 7.76
CA GLU A 28 -2.40 21.14 6.86
C GLU A 28 -1.76 19.85 6.30
N ALA A 29 -2.33 19.34 5.20
CA ALA A 29 -1.83 18.15 4.56
C ALA A 29 -0.37 18.40 4.15
N THR A 30 0.53 17.76 4.84
CA THR A 30 1.96 17.86 4.57
C THR A 30 2.40 17.04 3.36
N MET A 31 1.46 16.24 2.82
CA MET A 31 1.70 15.43 1.61
C MET A 31 0.80 15.88 0.46
N PRO A 32 1.36 16.12 -0.72
CA PRO A 32 0.56 16.44 -1.89
C PRO A 32 -0.22 15.21 -2.35
N PHE A 33 -1.53 15.37 -2.54
CA PHE A 33 -2.37 14.34 -3.14
C PHE A 33 -2.46 14.55 -4.65
N MET A 34 -2.35 13.45 -5.40
CA MET A 34 -2.54 13.50 -6.85
C MET A 34 -4.02 13.79 -7.20
N PRO A 35 -4.30 14.52 -8.28
CA PRO A 35 -5.67 14.70 -8.77
C PRO A 35 -6.40 13.36 -8.91
N GLY A 36 -7.63 13.27 -8.40
CA GLY A 36 -8.43 12.05 -8.43
C GLY A 36 -8.02 10.99 -7.38
N TYR A 37 -7.19 11.34 -6.41
CA TYR A 37 -6.76 10.44 -5.34
C TYR A 37 -7.92 9.74 -4.65
N GLN A 38 -8.94 10.48 -4.19
CA GLN A 38 -10.08 9.91 -3.48
C GLN A 38 -10.82 8.86 -4.32
N GLY A 39 -11.10 9.14 -5.58
CA GLY A 39 -11.77 8.19 -6.45
C GLY A 39 -10.97 6.91 -6.72
N ARG A 40 -9.65 6.97 -6.64
CA ARG A 40 -8.79 5.77 -6.69
C ARG A 40 -8.86 4.99 -5.38
N MET A 41 -8.83 5.69 -4.26
CA MET A 41 -8.95 5.06 -2.94
C MET A 41 -10.30 4.38 -2.76
N ASP A 42 -11.37 4.97 -3.27
CA ASP A 42 -12.72 4.39 -3.22
C ASP A 42 -12.85 3.08 -4.02
N ARG A 43 -12.02 2.88 -5.05
CA ARG A 43 -11.98 1.63 -5.83
C ARG A 43 -11.10 0.54 -5.22
N ALA A 44 -10.18 0.88 -4.35
CA ALA A 44 -9.27 -0.10 -3.77
C ALA A 44 -9.98 -1.24 -3.02
N PRO A 45 -11.02 -0.99 -2.21
CA PRO A 45 -11.80 -2.05 -1.58
C PRO A 45 -12.44 -3.02 -2.57
N GLU A 46 -12.96 -2.51 -3.70
CA GLU A 46 -13.56 -3.36 -4.74
C GLU A 46 -12.53 -4.29 -5.37
N LEU A 47 -11.31 -3.81 -5.62
CA LEU A 47 -10.22 -4.61 -6.16
C LEU A 47 -9.75 -5.67 -5.15
N VAL A 48 -9.67 -5.31 -3.89
CA VAL A 48 -9.32 -6.24 -2.80
C VAL A 48 -10.34 -7.36 -2.70
N GLU A 49 -11.63 -7.04 -2.73
CA GLU A 49 -12.71 -8.05 -2.70
C GLU A 49 -12.69 -8.93 -3.95
N ALA A 50 -12.47 -8.37 -5.13
CA ALA A 50 -12.36 -9.14 -6.37
C ALA A 50 -11.17 -10.11 -6.32
N ALA A 51 -10.02 -9.67 -5.80
CA ALA A 51 -8.84 -10.50 -5.62
C ALA A 51 -9.12 -11.66 -4.65
N ARG A 52 -9.77 -11.39 -3.51
CA ARG A 52 -10.19 -12.42 -2.55
C ARG A 52 -11.11 -13.45 -3.20
N ALA A 53 -12.12 -12.99 -3.93
CA ALA A 53 -13.06 -13.86 -4.64
C ALA A 53 -12.36 -14.75 -5.67
N ALA A 54 -11.27 -14.27 -6.27
CA ALA A 54 -10.45 -15.02 -7.21
C ALA A 54 -9.38 -15.90 -6.55
N GLY A 55 -9.27 -15.89 -5.23
CA GLY A 55 -8.23 -16.64 -4.50
C GLY A 55 -6.83 -16.07 -4.65
N ILE A 56 -6.71 -14.79 -5.03
CA ILE A 56 -5.43 -14.09 -5.20
C ILE A 56 -4.95 -13.60 -3.82
N PRO A 57 -3.73 -13.97 -3.39
CA PRO A 57 -3.16 -13.47 -2.15
C PRO A 57 -3.04 -11.94 -2.14
N ILE A 58 -3.25 -11.33 -0.97
CA ILE A 58 -3.19 -9.89 -0.78
C ILE A 58 -2.04 -9.54 0.14
N VAL A 59 -1.21 -8.61 -0.33
CA VAL A 59 -0.11 -8.01 0.44
C VAL A 59 -0.38 -6.52 0.57
N LEU A 60 -0.46 -6.03 1.81
CA LEU A 60 -0.69 -4.63 2.11
C LEU A 60 0.59 -4.04 2.69
N PHE A 61 1.07 -2.99 2.08
CA PHE A 61 2.19 -2.22 2.60
C PHE A 61 1.70 -1.06 3.45
N GLN A 62 2.38 -0.89 4.57
CA GLN A 62 2.16 0.17 5.54
C GLN A 62 3.47 0.95 5.70
N GLU A 63 3.50 2.19 5.28
CA GLU A 63 4.62 3.08 5.55
C GLU A 63 4.56 3.53 7.00
N VAL A 64 5.66 3.37 7.73
CA VAL A 64 5.77 3.73 9.14
C VAL A 64 7.19 4.18 9.43
N HIS A 65 7.36 5.38 9.95
CA HIS A 65 8.66 5.93 10.34
C HIS A 65 8.88 5.86 11.85
N ARG A 66 10.13 5.80 12.26
CA ARG A 66 10.48 5.86 13.66
C ARG A 66 10.19 7.22 14.25
N ARG A 67 9.81 7.26 15.53
CA ARG A 67 9.48 8.55 16.19
C ARG A 67 10.67 9.49 16.29
N ASP A 68 11.89 8.99 16.35
CA ASP A 68 13.09 9.80 16.29
C ASP A 68 13.47 10.26 14.88
N MET A 69 12.69 9.87 13.88
CA MET A 69 12.82 10.27 12.47
C MET A 69 14.18 9.91 11.85
N VAL A 70 14.91 8.97 12.41
CA VAL A 70 16.24 8.57 11.90
C VAL A 70 16.17 7.99 10.49
N ASP A 71 15.02 7.46 10.09
CA ASP A 71 14.73 6.86 8.78
C ASP A 71 13.87 7.76 7.89
N PHE A 72 13.51 8.97 8.36
CA PHE A 72 12.63 9.88 7.66
C PHE A 72 13.36 10.70 6.60
N GLY A 73 12.71 10.87 5.44
CA GLY A 73 13.14 11.84 4.42
C GLY A 73 14.42 11.49 3.66
N ARG A 74 14.93 10.27 3.77
CA ARG A 74 16.17 9.89 3.06
C ARG A 74 15.99 9.70 1.55
N GLU A 75 14.77 9.51 1.10
CA GLU A 75 14.41 9.35 -0.31
C GLU A 75 13.97 10.68 -0.93
N LEU A 76 13.86 11.71 -0.12
CA LEU A 76 13.22 12.97 -0.48
C LEU A 76 14.23 14.11 -0.52
N ASP A 77 13.97 15.04 -1.40
CA ASP A 77 14.62 16.34 -1.48
C ASP A 77 14.20 17.30 -0.36
N GLY A 78 13.51 16.82 0.66
CA GLY A 78 12.96 17.60 1.77
C GLY A 78 11.60 18.23 1.48
N SER A 79 10.93 17.82 0.41
CA SER A 79 9.63 18.37 0.01
C SER A 79 8.45 17.86 0.83
N GLU A 80 8.60 16.73 1.51
CA GLU A 80 7.56 16.15 2.35
C GLU A 80 7.71 16.55 3.82
N GLY A 81 6.58 16.90 4.44
CA GLY A 81 6.53 17.15 5.87
C GLY A 81 6.56 15.87 6.69
N VAL A 82 6.68 16.01 8.01
CA VAL A 82 6.67 14.88 8.95
C VAL A 82 5.30 14.16 8.86
N HIS A 83 5.33 12.86 8.65
CA HIS A 83 4.14 12.03 8.51
C HIS A 83 4.39 10.58 8.95
N LEU A 84 3.32 9.84 9.21
CA LEU A 84 3.31 8.39 9.43
C LEU A 84 4.34 7.89 10.47
N LEU A 85 4.44 8.60 11.59
CA LEU A 85 5.29 8.16 12.70
C LEU A 85 4.66 6.99 13.46
N GLU A 86 5.48 6.11 14.00
CA GLU A 86 5.05 4.98 14.83
C GLU A 86 4.09 5.43 15.94
N GLY A 87 2.91 4.77 16.01
CA GLY A 87 1.87 5.08 16.98
C GLY A 87 0.87 6.16 16.55
N ASP A 88 1.07 6.82 15.42
CA ASP A 88 0.09 7.76 14.88
C ASP A 88 -1.08 6.98 14.23
N GLU A 89 -2.30 7.47 14.41
CA GLU A 89 -3.51 6.83 13.84
C GLU A 89 -3.44 6.72 12.31
N GLY A 90 -2.83 7.70 11.65
CA GLY A 90 -2.65 7.72 10.20
C GLY A 90 -1.81 6.58 9.64
N THR A 91 -1.03 5.88 10.46
CA THR A 91 -0.21 4.74 10.02
C THR A 91 -1.02 3.47 9.78
N ALA A 92 -2.21 3.35 10.38
CA ALA A 92 -3.05 2.17 10.21
C ALA A 92 -3.47 1.97 8.74
N ILE A 93 -3.54 0.73 8.30
CA ILE A 93 -4.15 0.41 7.00
C ILE A 93 -5.59 0.95 6.99
N ALA A 94 -6.00 1.54 5.87
CA ALA A 94 -7.33 2.12 5.75
C ALA A 94 -8.43 1.09 6.09
N PRO A 95 -9.33 1.39 7.04
CA PRO A 95 -10.35 0.43 7.49
C PRO A 95 -11.23 -0.09 6.36
N ALA A 96 -11.46 0.71 5.32
CA ALA A 96 -12.26 0.32 4.16
C ALA A 96 -11.71 -0.89 3.40
N LEU A 97 -10.39 -1.18 3.51
CA LEU A 97 -9.79 -2.36 2.89
C LEU A 97 -10.15 -3.67 3.59
N GLY A 98 -10.66 -3.61 4.83
CA GLY A 98 -11.16 -4.77 5.55
C GLY A 98 -10.12 -5.88 5.67
N VAL A 99 -8.93 -5.57 6.21
CA VAL A 99 -7.82 -6.51 6.36
C VAL A 99 -8.28 -7.76 7.13
N LEU A 100 -7.99 -8.93 6.58
CA LEU A 100 -8.32 -10.23 7.16
C LEU A 100 -7.09 -10.89 7.76
N PRO A 101 -7.26 -11.86 8.70
CA PRO A 101 -6.13 -12.53 9.36
C PRO A 101 -5.16 -13.27 8.44
N HIS A 102 -5.61 -13.63 7.23
CA HIS A 102 -4.78 -14.32 6.23
C HIS A 102 -4.16 -13.38 5.18
N ASP A 103 -4.46 -12.08 5.24
CA ASP A 103 -3.77 -11.09 4.43
C ASP A 103 -2.37 -10.84 5.00
N TYR A 104 -1.43 -10.51 4.14
CA TYR A 104 -0.06 -10.20 4.55
C TYR A 104 0.10 -8.69 4.71
N VAL A 105 0.53 -8.25 5.88
CA VAL A 105 0.81 -6.83 6.14
C VAL A 105 2.31 -6.66 6.35
N ILE A 106 2.93 -5.80 5.58
CA ILE A 106 4.37 -5.52 5.63
C ILE A 106 4.57 -4.03 5.92
N SER A 107 5.30 -3.72 6.98
CA SER A 107 5.74 -2.35 7.24
C SER A 107 6.98 -2.01 6.42
N LYS A 108 6.99 -0.84 5.79
CA LYS A 108 8.14 -0.32 5.07
C LYS A 108 8.53 1.06 5.57
N ARG A 109 9.79 1.43 5.36
CA ARG A 109 10.38 2.71 5.79
C ARG A 109 10.75 3.63 4.63
N MET A 110 10.84 3.07 3.42
CA MET A 110 11.29 3.75 2.22
C MET A 110 10.25 3.63 1.11
N TYR A 111 10.39 4.35 0.01
CA TYR A 111 9.47 4.26 -1.13
C TYR A 111 9.38 2.85 -1.69
N SER A 112 10.52 2.18 -1.81
CA SER A 112 10.56 0.82 -2.32
C SER A 112 9.89 -0.16 -1.36
N CYS A 113 8.99 -0.98 -1.87
CA CYS A 113 8.41 -2.10 -1.15
C CYS A 113 9.41 -3.26 -0.93
N PHE A 114 10.51 -3.26 -1.67
CA PHE A 114 11.53 -4.33 -1.61
C PHE A 114 12.67 -4.01 -0.66
N PHE A 115 13.02 -2.74 -0.51
CA PHE A 115 14.15 -2.34 0.30
C PHE A 115 13.85 -2.43 1.80
N GLY A 116 14.62 -3.26 2.50
CA GLY A 116 14.52 -3.41 3.95
C GLY A 116 13.23 -4.10 4.43
N THR A 117 12.58 -4.87 3.56
CA THR A 117 11.39 -5.66 3.89
C THR A 117 11.61 -7.14 3.59
N ASP A 118 10.70 -7.99 4.05
CA ASP A 118 10.68 -9.43 3.73
C ASP A 118 9.85 -9.75 2.48
N PHE A 119 9.51 -8.76 1.67
CA PHE A 119 8.62 -8.93 0.53
C PHE A 119 9.12 -9.96 -0.48
N VAL A 120 10.42 -9.97 -0.80
CA VAL A 120 11.00 -10.98 -1.71
C VAL A 120 10.85 -12.39 -1.16
N ILE A 121 11.05 -12.56 0.15
CA ILE A 121 10.88 -13.86 0.82
C ILE A 121 9.42 -14.32 0.70
N LEU A 122 8.47 -13.41 0.95
CA LEU A 122 7.05 -13.68 0.84
C LEU A 122 6.66 -14.07 -0.60
N LEU A 123 7.10 -13.30 -1.61
CA LEU A 123 6.81 -13.61 -3.01
C LEU A 123 7.35 -14.97 -3.42
N SER A 124 8.56 -15.30 -2.96
CA SER A 124 9.15 -16.63 -3.20
C SER A 124 8.32 -17.74 -2.54
N GLY A 125 7.86 -17.51 -1.31
CA GLY A 125 7.03 -18.49 -0.60
C GLY A 125 5.64 -18.69 -1.23
N LEU A 126 5.11 -17.68 -1.89
CA LEU A 126 3.85 -17.73 -2.63
C LEU A 126 4.00 -18.24 -4.07
N ASP A 127 5.23 -18.52 -4.51
CA ASP A 127 5.54 -18.85 -5.90
C ASP A 127 4.98 -17.82 -6.90
N ALA A 128 5.04 -16.54 -6.51
CA ALA A 128 4.45 -15.44 -7.25
C ALA A 128 5.29 -15.09 -8.47
N ASP A 129 4.65 -14.97 -9.62
CA ASP A 129 5.27 -14.56 -10.89
C ASP A 129 4.64 -13.30 -11.48
N THR A 130 3.51 -12.86 -10.93
CA THR A 130 2.76 -11.71 -11.42
C THR A 130 2.34 -10.82 -10.25
N LEU A 131 2.60 -9.52 -10.36
CA LEU A 131 2.18 -8.53 -9.36
C LEU A 131 1.13 -7.61 -9.95
N ILE A 132 0.03 -7.44 -9.23
CA ILE A 132 -1.01 -6.43 -9.50
C ILE A 132 -0.81 -5.33 -8.47
N LEU A 133 -0.35 -4.17 -8.91
CA LEU A 133 0.00 -3.05 -8.03
C LEU A 133 -1.13 -2.03 -7.98
N ILE A 134 -1.57 -1.67 -6.79
CA ILE A 134 -2.48 -0.55 -6.54
C ILE A 134 -1.95 0.34 -5.43
N GLY A 135 -2.23 1.63 -5.51
CA GLY A 135 -1.77 2.62 -4.54
C GLY A 135 -2.17 4.03 -4.92
N GLY A 136 -1.76 5.01 -4.12
CA GLY A 136 -2.11 6.43 -4.30
C GLY A 136 -1.14 7.20 -5.19
N HIS A 137 0.09 6.73 -5.32
CA HIS A 137 1.15 7.36 -6.11
C HIS A 137 1.64 6.40 -7.19
N THR A 138 2.03 6.96 -8.33
CA THR A 138 2.60 6.21 -9.46
C THR A 138 3.95 6.79 -9.85
#